data_f8a02b3dcdc45b86659b808dc81ca17e
#
_entry.id   f8a02b3dcdc45b86659b808dc81ca17e
#
_cell.length_a   1.000
_cell.length_b   1.000
_cell.length_c   1.000
_cell.angle_alpha   90.00
_cell.angle_beta   90.00
_cell.angle_gamma   90.00
#
_symmetry.space_group_name_H-M   'P 1'
#
loop_
_entity.id
_entity.type
_entity.pdbx_description
1 polymer ?
#
loop_
_entity_poly.entity_id
_entity_poly.type
_entity_poly.pdbx_seq_one_letter_code
_entity_poly.pdbx_strand_id
1 'polypeptide(L)'
;MINQHIYLHYNYTGKLDNRNDTEKAPLDAKTAVFLVVYSLIVLENLIVLVAIWQNHKFHNRMYFFIANLALCDLLAGVTYIVNLLMSGQWTLHLSLVAWFVREGSVFVALSASIFSLLAIAIERHLTMIKMRPYDTSKNYRVFLLIGTCWLIAITLGALPILGWNCLEDLPQCSTIFPLYSKSYIAFCITIFISLLLAISILYARIYALVKSSSRKVTKHSNCEHSMALLRTVSIVVGVFIAFWTPIFVLFLVDVACETKKCSVLLKADWFIALAVLNSAMNPIIYTLASREMRKAFYRLVCGCLVRDGAVGCKQNLDQSRSKSSSNCQQENQDVNAQDEANKIFVASRLETEFRPNSRFERLSQK
;
A
#
# COMPACT_ATOMS: atom_id res chain seq x y z
N MET A 1 -13.21 -27.02 27.20
CA MET A 1 -12.08 -27.42 28.07
C MET A 1 -10.96 -26.43 27.84
N ILE A 2 -10.33 -25.89 28.91
CA ILE A 2 -9.24 -24.92 28.83
C ILE A 2 -7.98 -25.62 28.34
N ASN A 3 -7.26 -25.00 27.38
CA ASN A 3 -5.98 -25.50 26.89
C ASN A 3 -4.87 -25.16 27.90
N GLN A 4 -4.29 -26.17 28.53
CA GLN A 4 -3.30 -25.99 29.60
C GLN A 4 -2.02 -25.29 29.12
N HIS A 5 -1.56 -25.51 27.88
CA HIS A 5 -0.39 -24.84 27.35
C HIS A 5 -0.65 -23.35 27.19
N ILE A 6 -1.76 -22.95 26.59
CA ILE A 6 -2.12 -21.54 26.44
C ILE A 6 -2.28 -20.88 27.81
N TYR A 7 -2.98 -21.53 28.74
CA TYR A 7 -3.14 -21.01 30.09
C TYR A 7 -1.80 -20.78 30.79
N LEU A 8 -0.89 -21.76 30.73
CA LEU A 8 0.44 -21.67 31.34
C LEU A 8 1.24 -20.49 30.82
N HIS A 9 1.29 -20.30 29.47
CA HIS A 9 2.04 -19.21 28.85
C HIS A 9 1.43 -17.84 29.15
N TYR A 10 0.10 -17.71 29.13
CA TYR A 10 -0.59 -16.47 29.46
C TYR A 10 -0.41 -16.08 30.93
N ASN A 11 -0.41 -17.06 31.84
CA ASN A 11 -0.12 -16.83 33.26
C ASN A 11 1.35 -16.41 33.45
N TYR A 12 2.28 -17.11 32.81
CA TYR A 12 3.71 -16.81 32.87
C TYR A 12 4.03 -15.38 32.38
N THR A 13 3.39 -14.93 31.31
CA THR A 13 3.59 -13.60 30.73
C THR A 13 2.85 -12.48 31.47
N GLY A 14 1.99 -12.80 32.45
CA GLY A 14 1.18 -11.83 33.21
C GLY A 14 -0.04 -11.30 32.45
N LYS A 15 -0.37 -11.88 31.31
CA LYS A 15 -1.55 -11.46 30.53
C LYS A 15 -2.88 -11.88 31.18
N LEU A 16 -2.89 -12.89 32.05
CA LEU A 16 -4.09 -13.27 32.80
C LEU A 16 -4.40 -12.28 33.92
N ASP A 17 -3.39 -11.80 34.64
CA ASP A 17 -3.56 -10.88 35.80
C ASP A 17 -4.14 -9.53 35.35
N ASN A 18 -3.65 -9.02 34.22
CA ASN A 18 -4.12 -7.76 33.61
C ASN A 18 -5.55 -7.85 33.06
N ARG A 19 -6.13 -9.03 32.99
CA ARG A 19 -7.44 -9.32 32.40
C ARG A 19 -8.57 -9.33 33.42
N ASN A 20 -8.28 -9.75 34.64
CA ASN A 20 -9.29 -9.87 35.70
C ASN A 20 -9.93 -8.51 36.07
N ASP A 21 -9.24 -7.40 35.80
CA ASP A 21 -9.73 -6.05 36.05
C ASP A 21 -10.70 -5.51 35.00
N THR A 22 -10.71 -6.10 33.77
CA THR A 22 -11.53 -5.61 32.64
C THR A 22 -12.82 -6.41 32.39
N GLU A 23 -13.03 -7.54 33.05
CA GLU A 23 -14.09 -8.52 32.72
C GLU A 23 -15.52 -8.14 33.13
N LYS A 24 -15.76 -6.94 33.67
CA LYS A 24 -17.09 -6.59 34.24
C LYS A 24 -18.04 -5.85 33.28
N ALA A 25 -17.62 -5.49 32.07
CA ALA A 25 -18.47 -4.81 31.09
C ALA A 25 -18.72 -5.68 29.84
N PRO A 26 -19.96 -5.76 29.32
CA PRO A 26 -20.29 -6.63 28.19
C PRO A 26 -19.60 -6.22 26.86
N LEU A 27 -19.16 -5.00 26.73
CA LEU A 27 -18.28 -4.52 25.66
C LEU A 27 -17.41 -3.39 26.21
N ASP A 28 -16.12 -3.67 26.42
CA ASP A 28 -15.18 -2.63 26.82
C ASP A 28 -15.09 -1.54 25.74
N ALA A 29 -15.09 -0.26 26.16
CA ALA A 29 -14.99 0.89 25.27
C ALA A 29 -13.78 0.80 24.33
N LYS A 30 -12.65 0.24 24.79
CA LYS A 30 -11.47 -0.04 23.98
C LYS A 30 -11.79 -1.00 22.83
N THR A 31 -12.46 -2.12 23.12
CA THR A 31 -12.86 -3.12 22.13
C THR A 31 -13.82 -2.53 21.09
N ALA A 32 -14.78 -1.72 21.53
CA ALA A 32 -15.71 -1.03 20.63
C ALA A 32 -14.99 -0.08 19.67
N VAL A 33 -14.05 0.72 20.17
CA VAL A 33 -13.24 1.63 19.35
C VAL A 33 -12.44 0.85 18.31
N PHE A 34 -11.76 -0.24 18.71
CA PHE A 34 -10.98 -1.05 17.78
C PHE A 34 -11.84 -1.72 16.71
N LEU A 35 -13.04 -2.23 17.07
CA LEU A 35 -13.99 -2.79 16.10
C LEU A 35 -14.41 -1.76 15.05
N VAL A 36 -14.72 -0.54 15.46
CA VAL A 36 -15.08 0.55 14.55
C VAL A 36 -13.92 0.85 13.60
N VAL A 37 -12.69 1.02 14.14
CA VAL A 37 -11.50 1.32 13.35
C VAL A 37 -11.22 0.22 12.32
N TYR A 38 -11.22 -1.04 12.74
CA TYR A 38 -10.93 -2.16 11.83
C TYR A 38 -12.05 -2.35 10.80
N SER A 39 -13.31 -2.09 11.15
CA SER A 39 -14.43 -2.11 10.20
C SER A 39 -14.30 -1.01 9.14
N LEU A 40 -13.83 0.19 9.52
CA LEU A 40 -13.55 1.27 8.58
C LEU A 40 -12.40 0.88 7.62
N ILE A 41 -11.32 0.27 8.11
CA ILE A 41 -10.22 -0.23 7.27
C ILE A 41 -10.74 -1.23 6.23
N VAL A 42 -11.56 -2.19 6.66
CA VAL A 42 -12.18 -3.16 5.74
C VAL A 42 -13.03 -2.46 4.69
N LEU A 43 -13.89 -1.53 5.09
CA LEU A 43 -14.79 -0.82 4.20
C LEU A 43 -14.02 0.02 3.16
N GLU A 44 -13.05 0.82 3.58
CA GLU A 44 -12.27 1.69 2.71
C GLU A 44 -11.49 0.89 1.67
N ASN A 45 -10.83 -0.19 2.08
CA ASN A 45 -10.06 -1.03 1.16
C ASN A 45 -10.97 -1.83 0.21
N LEU A 46 -12.15 -2.26 0.67
CA LEU A 46 -13.15 -2.88 -0.19
C LEU A 46 -13.62 -1.90 -1.28
N ILE A 47 -13.88 -0.64 -0.93
CA ILE A 47 -14.27 0.40 -1.90
C ILE A 47 -13.15 0.61 -2.94
N VAL A 48 -11.87 0.61 -2.55
CA VAL A 48 -10.74 0.68 -3.49
C VAL A 48 -10.74 -0.50 -4.46
N LEU A 49 -10.93 -1.72 -3.97
CA LEU A 49 -10.99 -2.92 -4.82
C LEU A 49 -12.13 -2.87 -5.82
N VAL A 50 -13.32 -2.48 -5.38
CA VAL A 50 -14.51 -2.33 -6.23
C VAL A 50 -14.30 -1.23 -7.26
N ALA A 51 -13.70 -0.08 -6.88
CA ALA A 51 -13.39 1.01 -7.79
C ALA A 51 -12.43 0.59 -8.91
N ILE A 52 -11.40 -0.19 -8.57
CA ILE A 52 -10.43 -0.71 -9.54
C ILE A 52 -11.09 -1.73 -10.47
N TRP A 53 -11.92 -2.61 -9.92
CA TRP A 53 -12.59 -3.66 -10.71
C TRP A 53 -13.60 -3.08 -11.72
N GLN A 54 -14.43 -2.13 -11.29
CA GLN A 54 -15.48 -1.56 -12.14
C GLN A 54 -14.96 -0.63 -13.23
N ASN A 55 -13.75 -0.11 -13.13
CA ASN A 55 -13.23 0.89 -14.06
C ASN A 55 -12.08 0.35 -14.92
N HIS A 56 -12.35 0.04 -16.17
CA HIS A 56 -11.36 -0.46 -17.13
C HIS A 56 -10.11 0.43 -17.30
N LYS A 57 -10.20 1.73 -16.99
CA LYS A 57 -9.04 2.63 -16.99
C LYS A 57 -7.98 2.27 -15.95
N PHE A 58 -8.38 1.53 -14.91
CA PHE A 58 -7.48 1.07 -13.84
C PHE A 58 -6.88 -0.31 -14.10
N HIS A 59 -7.17 -0.93 -15.26
CA HIS A 59 -6.61 -2.24 -15.61
C HIS A 59 -5.18 -2.12 -16.18
N ASN A 60 -4.29 -1.44 -15.46
CA ASN A 60 -2.88 -1.36 -15.76
C ASN A 60 -2.03 -1.91 -14.60
N ARG A 61 -0.75 -2.19 -14.86
CA ARG A 61 0.16 -2.83 -13.90
C ARG A 61 0.18 -2.18 -12.53
N MET A 62 0.17 -0.86 -12.50
CA MET A 62 0.23 -0.13 -11.24
C MET A 62 -1.00 -0.36 -10.37
N TYR A 63 -2.18 -0.37 -10.98
CA TYR A 63 -3.41 -0.61 -10.23
C TYR A 63 -3.57 -2.06 -9.78
N PHE A 64 -2.91 -3.04 -10.42
CA PHE A 64 -2.84 -4.40 -9.89
C PHE A 64 -2.05 -4.45 -8.57
N PHE A 65 -0.96 -3.70 -8.44
CA PHE A 65 -0.24 -3.60 -7.17
C PHE A 65 -1.05 -2.85 -6.10
N ILE A 66 -1.76 -1.78 -6.47
CA ILE A 66 -2.65 -1.06 -5.56
C ILE A 66 -3.80 -1.97 -5.11
N ALA A 67 -4.40 -2.75 -6.00
CA ALA A 67 -5.43 -3.72 -5.66
C ALA A 67 -4.89 -4.81 -4.72
N ASN A 68 -3.68 -5.32 -4.97
CA ASN A 68 -3.05 -6.29 -4.08
C ASN A 68 -2.79 -5.69 -2.69
N LEU A 69 -2.31 -4.46 -2.61
CA LEU A 69 -2.09 -3.79 -1.32
C LEU A 69 -3.42 -3.57 -0.59
N ALA A 70 -4.47 -3.11 -1.28
CA ALA A 70 -5.81 -2.98 -0.71
C ALA A 70 -6.39 -4.33 -0.25
N LEU A 71 -6.09 -5.44 -0.95
CA LEU A 71 -6.46 -6.79 -0.52
C LEU A 71 -5.73 -7.19 0.77
N CYS A 72 -4.42 -6.94 0.88
CA CYS A 72 -3.65 -7.21 2.09
C CYS A 72 -4.20 -6.42 3.29
N ASP A 73 -4.50 -5.13 3.10
CA ASP A 73 -5.02 -4.24 4.14
C ASP A 73 -6.45 -4.62 4.56
N LEU A 74 -7.29 -5.03 3.61
CA LEU A 74 -8.61 -5.58 3.90
C LEU A 74 -8.50 -6.85 4.74
N LEU A 75 -7.63 -7.79 4.36
CA LEU A 75 -7.40 -9.02 5.11
C LEU A 75 -6.81 -8.73 6.50
N ALA A 76 -5.93 -7.74 6.64
CA ALA A 76 -5.44 -7.29 7.94
C ALA A 76 -6.60 -6.82 8.82
N GLY A 77 -7.49 -5.96 8.31
CA GLY A 77 -8.68 -5.51 9.03
C GLY A 77 -9.57 -6.68 9.48
N VAL A 78 -9.87 -7.63 8.57
CA VAL A 78 -10.68 -8.81 8.88
C VAL A 78 -10.02 -9.70 9.94
N THR A 79 -8.72 -10.00 9.80
CA THR A 79 -8.00 -10.83 10.77
C THR A 79 -7.93 -10.19 12.15
N TYR A 80 -7.81 -8.85 12.24
CA TYR A 80 -7.86 -8.13 13.50
C TYR A 80 -9.25 -8.15 14.15
N ILE A 81 -10.33 -8.03 13.36
CA ILE A 81 -11.70 -8.19 13.87
C ILE A 81 -11.86 -9.59 14.46
N VAL A 82 -11.46 -10.63 13.73
CA VAL A 82 -11.53 -12.02 14.21
C VAL A 82 -10.68 -12.21 15.47
N ASN A 83 -9.45 -11.69 15.48
CA ASN A 83 -8.57 -11.75 16.65
C ASN A 83 -9.21 -11.09 17.87
N LEU A 84 -9.82 -9.94 17.70
CA LEU A 84 -10.48 -9.19 18.76
C LEU A 84 -11.71 -9.93 19.31
N LEU A 85 -12.55 -10.49 18.44
CA LEU A 85 -13.74 -11.27 18.80
C LEU A 85 -13.39 -12.61 19.48
N MET A 86 -12.27 -13.22 19.08
CA MET A 86 -11.75 -14.46 19.68
C MET A 86 -10.76 -14.18 20.82
N SER A 87 -10.67 -12.93 21.28
CA SER A 87 -9.88 -12.55 22.46
C SER A 87 -10.62 -12.91 23.75
N GLY A 88 -10.08 -12.55 24.88
CA GLY A 88 -10.74 -12.79 26.14
C GLY A 88 -10.65 -14.25 26.56
N GLN A 89 -11.62 -14.73 27.29
CA GLN A 89 -11.70 -16.12 27.73
C GLN A 89 -11.69 -17.11 26.59
N TRP A 90 -12.22 -16.74 25.41
CA TRP A 90 -12.23 -17.59 24.23
C TRP A 90 -10.84 -18.05 23.82
N THR A 91 -9.81 -17.20 24.03
CA THR A 91 -8.40 -17.55 23.72
C THR A 91 -7.94 -18.81 24.46
N LEU A 92 -8.37 -18.98 25.71
CA LEU A 92 -7.96 -20.14 26.54
C LEU A 92 -8.62 -21.46 26.09
N HIS A 93 -9.68 -21.38 25.31
CA HIS A 93 -10.40 -22.54 24.77
C HIS A 93 -9.92 -22.95 23.37
N LEU A 94 -9.03 -22.18 22.74
CA LEU A 94 -8.48 -22.51 21.43
C LEU A 94 -7.55 -23.74 21.51
N SER A 95 -7.49 -24.50 20.44
CA SER A 95 -6.39 -25.44 20.22
C SER A 95 -5.09 -24.66 19.92
N LEU A 96 -3.92 -25.27 20.13
CA LEU A 96 -2.63 -24.63 19.78
C LEU A 96 -2.59 -24.23 18.32
N VAL A 97 -3.04 -25.11 17.43
CA VAL A 97 -3.10 -24.83 15.99
C VAL A 97 -3.99 -23.62 15.70
N ALA A 98 -5.19 -23.57 16.29
CA ALA A 98 -6.12 -22.46 16.09
C ALA A 98 -5.54 -21.13 16.60
N TRP A 99 -4.79 -21.15 17.73
CA TRP A 99 -4.11 -19.98 18.25
C TRP A 99 -3.03 -19.49 17.28
N PHE A 100 -2.14 -20.37 16.80
CA PHE A 100 -1.10 -20.01 15.84
C PHE A 100 -1.68 -19.54 14.51
N VAL A 101 -2.76 -20.15 14.01
CA VAL A 101 -3.43 -19.70 12.78
C VAL A 101 -4.03 -18.32 12.97
N ARG A 102 -4.66 -18.05 14.11
CA ARG A 102 -5.22 -16.72 14.43
C ARG A 102 -4.15 -15.64 14.45
N GLU A 103 -3.08 -15.81 15.22
CA GLU A 103 -2.00 -14.83 15.30
C GLU A 103 -1.18 -14.78 14.00
N GLY A 104 -0.87 -15.95 13.41
CA GLY A 104 -0.14 -16.05 12.15
C GLY A 104 -0.85 -15.39 11.00
N SER A 105 -2.18 -15.43 10.92
CA SER A 105 -2.95 -14.76 9.86
C SER A 105 -2.77 -13.24 9.87
N VAL A 106 -2.65 -12.64 11.05
CA VAL A 106 -2.33 -11.22 11.21
C VAL A 106 -0.92 -10.93 10.68
N PHE A 107 0.07 -11.75 11.06
CA PHE A 107 1.43 -11.63 10.56
C PHE A 107 1.52 -11.77 9.04
N VAL A 108 0.79 -12.72 8.46
CA VAL A 108 0.73 -12.91 7.00
C VAL A 108 0.17 -11.66 6.32
N ALA A 109 -0.98 -11.15 6.77
CA ALA A 109 -1.63 -10.00 6.15
C ALA A 109 -0.75 -8.74 6.21
N LEU A 110 -0.15 -8.45 7.37
CA LEU A 110 0.77 -7.31 7.55
C LEU A 110 2.06 -7.47 6.76
N SER A 111 2.66 -8.67 6.76
CA SER A 111 3.86 -8.94 5.96
C SER A 111 3.59 -8.79 4.47
N ALA A 112 2.47 -9.32 3.97
CA ALA A 112 2.06 -9.18 2.57
C ALA A 112 1.87 -7.71 2.17
N SER A 113 1.31 -6.87 3.05
CA SER A 113 1.17 -5.43 2.83
C SER A 113 2.54 -4.76 2.66
N ILE A 114 3.51 -5.04 3.55
CA ILE A 114 4.86 -4.47 3.48
C ILE A 114 5.62 -4.94 2.24
N PHE A 115 5.58 -6.24 1.92
CA PHE A 115 6.21 -6.76 0.70
C PHE A 115 5.55 -6.17 -0.56
N SER A 116 4.25 -5.88 -0.53
CA SER A 116 3.55 -5.19 -1.63
C SER A 116 4.05 -3.76 -1.81
N LEU A 117 4.32 -3.03 -0.74
CA LEU A 117 4.96 -1.70 -0.82
C LEU A 117 6.35 -1.77 -1.44
N LEU A 118 7.16 -2.78 -1.09
CA LEU A 118 8.46 -3.01 -1.71
C LEU A 118 8.30 -3.33 -3.21
N ALA A 119 7.36 -4.20 -3.58
CA ALA A 119 7.08 -4.54 -4.97
C ALA A 119 6.67 -3.30 -5.80
N ILE A 120 5.84 -2.43 -5.23
CA ILE A 120 5.49 -1.13 -5.83
C ILE A 120 6.74 -0.27 -6.04
N ALA A 121 7.61 -0.18 -5.04
CA ALA A 121 8.85 0.60 -5.11
C ALA A 121 9.79 0.07 -6.22
N ILE A 122 9.95 -1.26 -6.31
CA ILE A 122 10.76 -1.92 -7.35
C ILE A 122 10.17 -1.63 -8.74
N GLU A 123 8.87 -1.83 -8.95
CA GLU A 123 8.23 -1.59 -10.25
C GLU A 123 8.36 -0.12 -10.68
N ARG A 124 8.18 0.81 -9.74
CA ARG A 124 8.37 2.24 -10.00
C ARG A 124 9.81 2.56 -10.38
N HIS A 125 10.78 2.03 -9.65
CA HIS A 125 12.19 2.22 -9.96
C HIS A 125 12.58 1.69 -11.34
N LEU A 126 12.13 0.47 -11.68
CA LEU A 126 12.38 -0.15 -12.99
C LEU A 126 11.72 0.61 -14.15
N THR A 127 10.51 1.11 -13.94
CA THR A 127 9.78 1.91 -14.94
C THR A 127 10.50 3.23 -15.22
N MET A 128 11.02 3.90 -14.18
CA MET A 128 11.73 5.17 -14.31
C MET A 128 13.11 5.03 -14.99
N ILE A 129 13.84 3.94 -14.74
CA ILE A 129 15.15 3.72 -15.37
C ILE A 129 15.01 3.43 -16.86
N LYS A 130 14.00 2.64 -17.26
CA LYS A 130 13.94 2.12 -18.63
C LYS A 130 13.50 3.12 -19.67
N MET A 131 12.91 4.25 -19.28
CA MET A 131 12.38 5.31 -20.18
C MET A 131 11.67 4.78 -21.45
N ARG A 132 11.33 3.49 -21.51
CA ARG A 132 10.72 2.84 -22.67
C ARG A 132 9.20 2.90 -22.56
N PRO A 133 8.51 3.14 -23.71
CA PRO A 133 7.06 3.02 -23.76
C PRO A 133 6.62 1.64 -23.28
N TYR A 134 5.48 1.60 -22.66
CA TYR A 134 4.79 0.46 -22.08
C TYR A 134 4.81 -0.79 -23.02
N ASP A 135 5.59 -1.79 -22.66
CA ASP A 135 5.60 -3.10 -23.31
C ASP A 135 4.49 -3.96 -22.68
N THR A 136 3.36 -4.11 -23.39
CA THR A 136 2.16 -4.83 -22.95
C THR A 136 2.40 -6.33 -22.70
N SER A 137 3.48 -6.90 -23.24
CA SER A 137 3.69 -8.36 -23.23
C SER A 137 4.18 -8.95 -21.89
N LYS A 138 4.40 -8.13 -20.83
CA LYS A 138 5.09 -8.58 -19.61
C LYS A 138 4.27 -8.49 -18.31
N ASN A 139 2.97 -8.74 -18.38
CA ASN A 139 2.11 -8.78 -17.19
C ASN A 139 2.49 -9.90 -16.22
N TYR A 140 3.15 -10.98 -16.68
CA TYR A 140 3.61 -12.07 -15.82
C TYR A 140 4.53 -11.61 -14.68
N ARG A 141 5.31 -10.53 -14.87
CA ARG A 141 6.19 -9.98 -13.82
C ARG A 141 5.41 -9.44 -12.62
N VAL A 142 4.26 -8.81 -12.86
CA VAL A 142 3.38 -8.31 -11.79
C VAL A 142 2.88 -9.47 -10.96
N PHE A 143 2.34 -10.51 -11.61
CA PHE A 143 1.83 -11.69 -10.93
C PHE A 143 2.94 -12.47 -10.22
N LEU A 144 4.13 -12.55 -10.81
CA LEU A 144 5.29 -13.17 -10.18
C LEU A 144 5.71 -12.42 -8.90
N LEU A 145 5.81 -11.09 -8.96
CA LEU A 145 6.13 -10.28 -7.80
C LEU A 145 5.08 -10.40 -6.70
N ILE A 146 3.81 -10.29 -7.04
CA ILE A 146 2.70 -10.46 -6.09
C ILE A 146 2.72 -11.86 -5.49
N GLY A 147 2.85 -12.91 -6.30
CA GLY A 147 2.92 -14.29 -5.83
C GLY A 147 4.12 -14.52 -4.90
N THR A 148 5.27 -13.94 -5.20
CA THR A 148 6.46 -14.00 -4.33
C THR A 148 6.20 -13.31 -2.98
N CYS A 149 5.55 -12.13 -2.98
CA CYS A 149 5.18 -11.44 -1.74
C CYS A 149 4.30 -12.31 -0.83
N TRP A 150 3.27 -12.95 -1.40
CA TRP A 150 2.38 -13.83 -0.66
C TRP A 150 3.08 -15.09 -0.17
N LEU A 151 3.92 -15.72 -1.00
CA LEU A 151 4.68 -16.91 -0.62
C LEU A 151 5.58 -16.63 0.58
N ILE A 152 6.34 -15.52 0.54
CA ILE A 152 7.21 -15.12 1.65
C ILE A 152 6.39 -14.80 2.89
N ALA A 153 5.29 -14.04 2.76
CA ALA A 153 4.43 -13.67 3.88
C ALA A 153 3.82 -14.90 4.57
N ILE A 154 3.31 -15.86 3.80
CA ILE A 154 2.75 -17.11 4.33
C ILE A 154 3.84 -17.93 5.01
N THR A 155 5.03 -18.03 4.41
CA THR A 155 6.16 -18.76 5.01
C THR A 155 6.53 -18.15 6.36
N LEU A 156 6.68 -16.83 6.45
CA LEU A 156 7.00 -16.13 7.70
C LEU A 156 5.92 -16.37 8.77
N GLY A 157 4.64 -16.22 8.44
CA GLY A 157 3.55 -16.44 9.38
C GLY A 157 3.39 -17.90 9.82
N ALA A 158 3.89 -18.86 9.02
CA ALA A 158 3.83 -20.30 9.33
C ALA A 158 5.01 -20.79 10.20
N LEU A 159 6.14 -20.10 10.23
CA LEU A 159 7.33 -20.55 10.98
C LEU A 159 7.06 -20.92 12.45
N PRO A 160 6.25 -20.15 13.22
CA PRO A 160 5.97 -20.51 14.62
C PRO A 160 5.17 -21.80 14.76
N ILE A 161 4.19 -22.05 13.90
CA ILE A 161 3.41 -23.31 13.94
C ILE A 161 4.26 -24.50 13.49
N LEU A 162 5.27 -24.28 12.64
CA LEU A 162 6.21 -25.30 12.17
C LEU A 162 7.31 -25.64 13.18
N GLY A 163 7.33 -24.98 14.36
CA GLY A 163 8.25 -25.31 15.45
C GLY A 163 9.12 -24.17 15.96
N TRP A 164 9.14 -22.99 15.27
CA TRP A 164 9.90 -21.85 15.79
C TRP A 164 9.07 -21.07 16.81
N ASN A 165 8.74 -21.73 17.90
CA ASN A 165 7.93 -21.21 19.00
C ASN A 165 8.65 -21.42 20.34
N CYS A 166 7.99 -21.11 21.46
CA CYS A 166 8.56 -21.25 22.79
C CYS A 166 7.74 -22.18 23.70
N LEU A 167 7.04 -23.16 23.13
CA LEU A 167 6.16 -24.05 23.90
C LEU A 167 6.89 -24.83 25.01
N GLU A 168 8.17 -25.13 24.82
CA GLU A 168 8.98 -25.91 25.76
C GLU A 168 9.91 -25.03 26.61
N ASP A 169 10.09 -23.74 26.25
CA ASP A 169 11.02 -22.82 26.94
C ASP A 169 10.35 -21.48 27.28
N LEU A 170 9.62 -21.43 28.39
CA LEU A 170 8.88 -20.28 28.90
C LEU A 170 9.71 -18.98 29.00
N PRO A 171 10.97 -18.97 29.48
CA PRO A 171 11.83 -17.79 29.51
C PRO A 171 12.08 -17.13 28.16
N GLN A 172 12.05 -17.90 27.08
CA GLN A 172 12.24 -17.41 25.71
C GLN A 172 10.96 -16.89 25.07
N CYS A 173 9.82 -16.94 25.79
CA CYS A 173 8.56 -16.48 25.25
C CYS A 173 8.45 -14.95 25.23
N SER A 174 7.82 -14.44 24.18
CA SER A 174 7.42 -13.05 24.06
C SER A 174 6.31 -12.72 25.04
N THR A 175 6.36 -11.55 25.67
CA THR A 175 5.27 -11.06 26.51
C THR A 175 4.09 -10.58 25.66
N ILE A 176 4.36 -10.03 24.48
CA ILE A 176 3.31 -9.54 23.55
C ILE A 176 2.58 -10.72 22.90
N PHE A 177 3.30 -11.75 22.46
CA PHE A 177 2.77 -12.97 21.84
C PHE A 177 3.20 -14.20 22.63
N PRO A 178 2.42 -14.64 23.64
CA PRO A 178 2.87 -15.59 24.67
C PRO A 178 3.40 -16.96 24.20
N LEU A 179 3.08 -17.38 22.97
CA LEU A 179 3.58 -18.64 22.42
C LEU A 179 4.67 -18.45 21.35
N TYR A 180 4.99 -17.22 20.98
CA TYR A 180 6.08 -16.92 20.05
C TYR A 180 7.40 -16.76 20.77
N SER A 181 8.48 -17.30 20.21
CA SER A 181 9.82 -17.12 20.75
C SER A 181 10.35 -15.71 20.48
N LYS A 182 11.11 -15.18 21.42
CA LYS A 182 11.81 -13.88 21.28
C LYS A 182 12.78 -13.91 20.08
N SER A 183 13.39 -15.04 19.78
CA SER A 183 14.28 -15.22 18.62
C SER A 183 13.52 -15.05 17.29
N TYR A 184 12.29 -15.58 17.19
CA TYR A 184 11.44 -15.37 16.02
C TYR A 184 11.03 -13.89 15.88
N ILE A 185 10.65 -13.23 16.98
CA ILE A 185 10.32 -11.79 16.96
C ILE A 185 11.53 -10.96 16.52
N ALA A 186 12.74 -11.25 17.05
CA ALA A 186 13.98 -10.58 16.65
C ALA A 186 14.28 -10.76 15.16
N PHE A 187 14.07 -11.96 14.63
CA PHE A 187 14.20 -12.26 13.21
C PHE A 187 13.23 -11.45 12.35
N CYS A 188 11.95 -11.40 12.73
CA CYS A 188 10.93 -10.58 12.05
C CYS A 188 11.28 -9.09 12.04
N ILE A 189 11.77 -8.55 13.17
CA ILE A 189 12.23 -7.16 13.28
C ILE A 189 13.37 -6.90 12.30
N THR A 190 14.35 -7.81 12.22
CA THR A 190 15.50 -7.68 11.32
C THR A 190 15.09 -7.65 9.86
N ILE A 191 14.20 -8.56 9.44
CA ILE A 191 13.62 -8.55 8.09
C ILE A 191 12.93 -7.22 7.82
N PHE A 192 12.10 -6.77 8.75
CA PHE A 192 11.32 -5.56 8.59
C PHE A 192 12.19 -4.31 8.44
N ILE A 193 13.21 -4.14 9.30
CA ILE A 193 14.17 -3.02 9.18
C ILE A 193 14.88 -3.08 7.83
N SER A 194 15.28 -4.27 7.38
CA SER A 194 15.92 -4.47 6.08
C SER A 194 15.00 -4.05 4.92
N LEU A 195 13.69 -4.37 5.00
CA LEU A 195 12.70 -3.96 4.01
C LEU A 195 12.50 -2.44 4.00
N LEU A 196 12.41 -1.80 5.17
CA LEU A 196 12.32 -0.34 5.29
C LEU A 196 13.51 0.36 4.66
N LEU A 197 14.72 -0.14 4.92
CA LEU A 197 15.95 0.39 4.32
C LEU A 197 15.92 0.23 2.80
N ALA A 198 15.54 -0.94 2.29
CA ALA A 198 15.43 -1.20 0.86
C ALA A 198 14.42 -0.27 0.19
N ILE A 199 13.24 -0.10 0.77
CA ILE A 199 12.20 0.83 0.29
C ILE A 199 12.75 2.26 0.29
N SER A 200 13.36 2.71 1.37
CA SER A 200 13.92 4.06 1.49
C SER A 200 15.02 4.33 0.46
N ILE A 201 15.92 3.38 0.22
CA ILE A 201 16.97 3.47 -0.80
C ILE A 201 16.36 3.54 -2.20
N LEU A 202 15.36 2.71 -2.52
CA LEU A 202 14.69 2.74 -3.82
C LEU A 202 14.04 4.09 -4.08
N TYR A 203 13.36 4.66 -3.10
CA TYR A 203 12.74 5.97 -3.24
C TYR A 203 13.73 7.11 -3.33
N ALA A 204 14.84 7.06 -2.59
CA ALA A 204 15.94 8.01 -2.74
C ALA A 204 16.53 7.96 -4.17
N ARG A 205 16.70 6.77 -4.74
CA ARG A 205 17.14 6.59 -6.13
C ARG A 205 16.13 7.11 -7.14
N ILE A 206 14.84 6.85 -6.96
CA ILE A 206 13.77 7.40 -7.81
C ILE A 206 13.81 8.92 -7.77
N TYR A 207 13.93 9.52 -6.57
CA TYR A 207 14.06 10.97 -6.42
C TYR A 207 15.27 11.54 -7.18
N ALA A 208 16.43 10.93 -7.03
CA ALA A 208 17.65 11.34 -7.73
C ALA A 208 17.50 11.26 -9.27
N LEU A 209 16.89 10.19 -9.79
CA LEU A 209 16.61 10.00 -11.22
C LEU A 209 15.68 11.10 -11.76
N VAL A 210 14.57 11.39 -11.07
CA VAL A 210 13.62 12.43 -11.49
C VAL A 210 14.28 13.80 -11.46
N LYS A 211 15.05 14.13 -10.42
CA LYS A 211 15.78 15.40 -10.31
C LYS A 211 16.82 15.56 -11.44
N SER A 212 17.50 14.48 -11.79
CA SER A 212 18.48 14.48 -12.90
C SER A 212 17.80 14.65 -14.27
N SER A 213 16.67 13.96 -14.50
CA SER A 213 15.87 14.07 -15.74
C SER A 213 15.26 15.46 -15.90
N SER A 214 14.77 16.05 -14.82
CA SER A 214 14.20 17.40 -14.80
C SER A 214 15.19 18.50 -15.21
N ARG A 215 16.50 18.28 -14.97
CA ARG A 215 17.57 19.22 -15.40
C ARG A 215 17.88 19.12 -16.89
N LYS A 216 17.57 17.99 -17.55
CA LYS A 216 17.92 17.73 -18.96
C LYS A 216 16.81 18.07 -19.96
N VAL A 217 15.57 18.23 -19.52
CA VAL A 217 14.41 18.42 -20.42
C VAL A 217 13.64 19.68 -20.02
N THR A 218 13.70 20.69 -20.91
CA THR A 218 13.00 21.99 -20.79
C THR A 218 11.46 21.87 -21.01
N LYS A 219 10.88 20.68 -21.06
CA LYS A 219 9.42 20.50 -21.21
C LYS A 219 8.73 20.45 -19.85
N HIS A 220 8.12 21.56 -19.47
CA HIS A 220 7.48 21.87 -18.18
C HIS A 220 6.43 20.86 -17.70
N SER A 221 5.65 20.26 -18.59
CA SER A 221 4.47 19.44 -18.24
C SER A 221 4.81 18.06 -17.66
N ASN A 222 5.86 17.40 -18.14
CA ASN A 222 6.24 16.06 -17.65
C ASN A 222 6.98 16.11 -16.30
N CYS A 223 7.58 17.24 -15.96
CA CYS A 223 8.29 17.43 -14.70
C CYS A 223 7.31 17.56 -13.52
N GLU A 224 6.22 18.31 -13.68
CA GLU A 224 5.22 18.50 -12.62
C GLU A 224 4.52 17.17 -12.24
N HIS A 225 4.17 16.36 -13.23
CA HIS A 225 3.55 15.05 -12.97
C HIS A 225 4.50 14.10 -12.22
N SER A 226 5.78 14.09 -12.59
CA SER A 226 6.80 13.27 -11.92
C SER A 226 7.07 13.73 -10.49
N MET A 227 7.08 15.05 -10.23
CA MET A 227 7.25 15.62 -8.89
C MET A 227 6.04 15.36 -7.99
N ALA A 228 4.82 15.41 -8.53
CA ALA A 228 3.60 15.07 -7.77
C ALA A 228 3.61 13.61 -7.33
N LEU A 229 4.02 12.69 -8.21
CA LEU A 229 4.19 11.27 -7.89
C LEU A 229 5.21 11.05 -6.77
N LEU A 230 6.37 11.71 -6.83
CA LEU A 230 7.40 11.62 -5.80
C LEU A 230 6.91 12.08 -4.45
N ARG A 231 6.20 13.23 -4.42
CA ARG A 231 5.63 13.77 -3.19
C ARG A 231 4.66 12.77 -2.54
N THR A 232 3.78 12.18 -3.33
CA THR A 232 2.82 11.18 -2.84
C THR A 232 3.51 9.97 -2.22
N VAL A 233 4.52 9.46 -2.90
CA VAL A 233 5.28 8.30 -2.44
C VAL A 233 6.08 8.60 -1.18
N SER A 234 6.70 9.78 -1.09
CA SER A 234 7.42 10.20 0.13
C SER A 234 6.47 10.31 1.32
N ILE A 235 5.22 10.74 1.09
CA ILE A 235 4.18 10.77 2.13
C ILE A 235 3.84 9.36 2.59
N VAL A 236 3.62 8.41 1.65
CA VAL A 236 3.32 7.00 1.98
C VAL A 236 4.41 6.40 2.89
N VAL A 237 5.67 6.56 2.51
CA VAL A 237 6.80 6.04 3.30
C VAL A 237 6.92 6.73 4.65
N GLY A 238 6.76 8.05 4.69
CA GLY A 238 6.81 8.82 5.95
C GLY A 238 5.70 8.40 6.92
N VAL A 239 4.48 8.24 6.42
CA VAL A 239 3.32 7.76 7.18
C VAL A 239 3.59 6.35 7.69
N PHE A 240 4.07 5.45 6.82
CA PHE A 240 4.42 4.09 7.19
C PHE A 240 5.43 4.05 8.35
N ILE A 241 6.55 4.77 8.24
CA ILE A 241 7.55 4.85 9.30
C ILE A 241 6.94 5.37 10.60
N ALA A 242 6.14 6.45 10.54
CA ALA A 242 5.54 7.06 11.73
C ALA A 242 4.60 6.10 12.47
N PHE A 243 3.76 5.33 11.75
CA PHE A 243 2.79 4.43 12.37
C PHE A 243 3.43 3.12 12.88
N TRP A 244 4.49 2.64 12.24
CA TRP A 244 5.12 1.38 12.60
C TRP A 244 6.26 1.50 13.61
N THR A 245 6.97 2.62 13.68
CA THR A 245 8.09 2.81 14.61
C THR A 245 7.73 2.50 16.06
N PRO A 246 6.59 2.95 16.61
CA PRO A 246 6.27 2.71 18.02
C PRO A 246 6.15 1.22 18.38
N ILE A 247 5.52 0.40 17.51
CA ILE A 247 5.38 -1.03 17.77
C ILE A 247 6.72 -1.77 17.62
N PHE A 248 7.60 -1.32 16.70
CA PHE A 248 8.94 -1.91 16.58
C PHE A 248 9.83 -1.64 17.78
N VAL A 249 9.77 -0.42 18.31
CA VAL A 249 10.46 -0.11 19.58
C VAL A 249 9.92 -1.02 20.69
N LEU A 250 8.62 -1.26 20.73
CA LEU A 250 8.02 -2.14 21.71
C LEU A 250 8.47 -3.60 21.55
N PHE A 251 8.58 -4.10 20.32
CA PHE A 251 9.12 -5.44 20.04
C PHE A 251 10.61 -5.55 20.42
N LEU A 252 11.42 -4.53 20.20
CA LEU A 252 12.81 -4.52 20.68
C LEU A 252 12.88 -4.59 22.20
N VAL A 253 11.99 -3.86 22.90
CA VAL A 253 11.87 -3.95 24.37
C VAL A 253 11.44 -5.36 24.78
N ASP A 254 10.51 -6.00 24.08
CA ASP A 254 10.03 -7.36 24.38
C ASP A 254 11.15 -8.40 24.25
N VAL A 255 11.99 -8.27 23.22
CA VAL A 255 13.17 -9.17 23.03
C VAL A 255 14.21 -8.95 24.12
N ALA A 256 14.48 -7.71 24.52
CA ALA A 256 15.53 -7.35 25.45
C ALA A 256 15.11 -7.52 26.94
N CYS A 257 13.81 -7.41 27.22
CA CYS A 257 13.29 -7.42 28.58
C CYS A 257 12.99 -8.84 29.09
N GLU A 258 13.26 -9.08 30.37
CA GLU A 258 12.77 -10.28 31.02
C GLU A 258 11.26 -10.22 31.24
N THR A 259 10.62 -11.36 31.11
CA THR A 259 9.17 -11.51 31.28
C THR A 259 8.69 -10.92 32.62
N LYS A 260 7.57 -10.19 32.62
CA LYS A 260 6.98 -9.45 33.74
C LYS A 260 7.75 -8.21 34.24
N LYS A 261 8.98 -7.93 33.80
CA LYS A 261 9.69 -6.72 34.25
C LYS A 261 9.23 -5.43 33.56
N CYS A 262 8.78 -5.52 32.30
CA CYS A 262 8.40 -4.39 31.50
C CYS A 262 6.87 -4.28 31.35
N SER A 263 6.20 -3.55 32.24
CA SER A 263 4.74 -3.39 32.24
C SER A 263 4.17 -2.71 30.97
N VAL A 264 5.00 -1.94 30.25
CA VAL A 264 4.59 -1.30 28.97
C VAL A 264 4.19 -2.32 27.91
N LEU A 265 4.76 -3.54 27.94
CA LEU A 265 4.45 -4.62 27.01
C LEU A 265 3.00 -5.10 27.12
N LEU A 266 2.37 -4.96 28.30
CA LEU A 266 0.97 -5.31 28.50
C LEU A 266 0.00 -4.33 27.82
N LYS A 267 0.49 -3.16 27.39
CA LYS A 267 -0.27 -2.14 26.64
C LYS A 267 -0.04 -2.22 25.13
N ALA A 268 0.55 -3.31 24.62
CA ALA A 268 0.91 -3.51 23.22
C ALA A 268 -0.27 -3.30 22.24
N ASP A 269 -1.51 -3.57 22.67
CA ASP A 269 -2.70 -3.46 21.82
C ASP A 269 -2.88 -2.05 21.22
N TRP A 270 -2.52 -0.98 21.96
CA TRP A 270 -2.60 0.39 21.46
C TRP A 270 -1.55 0.66 20.37
N PHE A 271 -0.35 0.11 20.54
CA PHE A 271 0.74 0.25 19.55
C PHE A 271 0.45 -0.57 18.29
N ILE A 272 -0.16 -1.76 18.47
CA ILE A 272 -0.62 -2.59 17.36
C ILE A 272 -1.73 -1.86 16.60
N ALA A 273 -2.74 -1.33 17.30
CA ALA A 273 -3.82 -0.57 16.68
C ALA A 273 -3.29 0.64 15.89
N LEU A 274 -2.30 1.35 16.44
CA LEU A 274 -1.64 2.45 15.73
C LEU A 274 -0.96 1.97 14.44
N ALA A 275 -0.23 0.86 14.48
CA ALA A 275 0.42 0.30 13.29
C ALA A 275 -0.61 -0.12 12.21
N VAL A 276 -1.75 -0.68 12.63
CA VAL A 276 -2.83 -1.09 11.73
C VAL A 276 -3.53 0.09 11.06
N LEU A 277 -3.57 1.26 11.72
CA LEU A 277 -4.09 2.49 11.10
C LEU A 277 -3.34 2.89 9.82
N ASN A 278 -2.10 2.40 9.62
CA ASN A 278 -1.41 2.55 8.34
C ASN A 278 -2.24 2.01 7.16
N SER A 279 -2.97 0.91 7.36
CA SER A 279 -3.83 0.32 6.32
C SER A 279 -5.04 1.20 5.96
N ALA A 280 -5.50 2.07 6.87
CA ALA A 280 -6.51 3.09 6.57
C ALA A 280 -5.95 4.27 5.76
N MET A 281 -4.65 4.55 5.91
CA MET A 281 -4.04 5.69 5.21
C MET A 281 -3.86 5.46 3.71
N ASN A 282 -3.71 4.21 3.27
CA ASN A 282 -3.47 3.87 1.87
C ASN A 282 -4.60 4.34 0.93
N PRO A 283 -5.89 4.05 1.17
CA PRO A 283 -7.02 4.57 0.37
C PRO A 283 -7.08 6.09 0.34
N ILE A 284 -6.83 6.74 1.47
CA ILE A 284 -6.82 8.20 1.59
C ILE A 284 -5.73 8.80 0.69
N ILE A 285 -4.52 8.27 0.77
CA ILE A 285 -3.38 8.76 -0.03
C ILE A 285 -3.65 8.58 -1.52
N TYR A 286 -4.18 7.43 -1.96
CA TYR A 286 -4.51 7.20 -3.37
C TYR A 286 -5.60 8.14 -3.87
N THR A 287 -6.61 8.41 -3.06
CA THR A 287 -7.71 9.33 -3.37
C THR A 287 -7.22 10.78 -3.47
N LEU A 288 -6.32 11.20 -2.60
CA LEU A 288 -5.73 12.54 -2.65
C LEU A 288 -4.75 12.70 -3.83
N ALA A 289 -3.99 11.66 -4.15
CA ALA A 289 -2.95 11.71 -5.17
C ALA A 289 -3.49 11.60 -6.60
N SER A 290 -4.60 10.89 -6.82
CA SER A 290 -5.16 10.60 -8.14
C SER A 290 -6.52 11.23 -8.34
N ARG A 291 -6.64 12.17 -9.30
CA ARG A 291 -7.94 12.76 -9.71
C ARG A 291 -8.90 11.70 -10.22
N GLU A 292 -8.41 10.70 -10.93
CA GLU A 292 -9.22 9.60 -11.48
C GLU A 292 -9.76 8.68 -10.38
N MET A 293 -8.92 8.32 -9.41
CA MET A 293 -9.32 7.52 -8.26
C MET A 293 -10.36 8.26 -7.42
N ARG A 294 -10.15 9.55 -7.17
CA ARG A 294 -11.11 10.42 -6.47
C ARG A 294 -12.48 10.45 -7.14
N LYS A 295 -12.53 10.61 -8.49
CA LYS A 295 -13.77 10.56 -9.25
C LYS A 295 -14.46 9.20 -9.16
N ALA A 296 -13.71 8.09 -9.20
CA ALA A 296 -14.26 6.76 -9.06
C ALA A 296 -14.84 6.53 -7.65
N PHE A 297 -14.14 6.98 -6.62
CA PHE A 297 -14.59 6.92 -5.23
C PHE A 297 -15.90 7.71 -5.00
N TYR A 298 -15.96 8.96 -5.48
CA TYR A 298 -17.18 9.75 -5.40
C TYR A 298 -18.36 9.10 -6.14
N ARG A 299 -18.13 8.49 -7.30
CA ARG A 299 -19.19 7.79 -8.03
C ARG A 299 -19.71 6.57 -7.27
N LEU A 300 -18.86 5.82 -6.60
CA LEU A 300 -19.28 4.68 -5.79
C LEU A 300 -20.05 5.13 -4.55
N VAL A 301 -19.49 6.04 -3.75
CA VAL A 301 -20.11 6.50 -2.51
C VAL A 301 -21.39 7.30 -2.77
N CYS A 302 -21.35 8.29 -3.66
CA CYS A 302 -22.54 9.08 -3.99
C CYS A 302 -23.54 8.30 -4.85
N GLY A 303 -23.08 7.38 -5.71
CA GLY A 303 -23.96 6.52 -6.50
C GLY A 303 -24.78 5.55 -5.66
N CYS A 304 -24.22 5.04 -4.56
CA CYS A 304 -24.97 4.26 -3.58
C CYS A 304 -25.99 5.11 -2.83
N LEU A 305 -25.62 6.33 -2.40
CA LEU A 305 -26.51 7.25 -1.70
C LEU A 305 -27.65 7.79 -2.57
N VAL A 306 -27.42 7.96 -3.89
CA VAL A 306 -28.44 8.46 -4.84
C VAL A 306 -29.40 7.35 -5.28
N ARG A 307 -29.01 6.06 -5.17
CA ARG A 307 -29.88 4.94 -5.51
C ARG A 307 -31.01 4.73 -4.49
N ASP A 308 -30.84 5.20 -3.26
CA ASP A 308 -31.84 5.07 -2.17
C ASP A 308 -32.70 6.30 -1.93
N GLY A 309 -32.54 7.37 -2.71
CA GLY A 309 -33.45 8.54 -2.64
C GLY A 309 -32.78 9.85 -3.06
N ALA A 310 -33.08 10.33 -4.21
CA ALA A 310 -33.33 11.69 -4.60
C ALA A 310 -32.89 12.08 -6.02
N VAL A 311 -33.85 12.60 -6.74
CA VAL A 311 -33.88 13.10 -8.12
C VAL A 311 -33.01 14.37 -8.37
N GLY A 312 -32.15 14.79 -7.44
CA GLY A 312 -31.50 16.11 -7.51
C GLY A 312 -30.12 16.22 -8.18
N CYS A 313 -29.38 15.11 -8.37
CA CYS A 313 -27.96 15.20 -8.73
C CYS A 313 -27.65 15.04 -10.24
N LYS A 314 -28.62 14.73 -11.09
CA LYS A 314 -28.39 14.54 -12.54
C LYS A 314 -28.18 15.85 -13.32
N GLN A 315 -28.72 16.96 -12.91
CA GLN A 315 -28.65 18.22 -13.67
C GLN A 315 -27.26 18.89 -13.65
N ASN A 316 -26.49 18.74 -12.56
CA ASN A 316 -25.16 19.36 -12.47
C ASN A 316 -24.03 18.57 -13.15
N LEU A 317 -24.21 17.26 -13.42
CA LEU A 317 -23.21 16.44 -14.12
C LEU A 317 -23.26 16.64 -15.64
N ASP A 318 -24.42 16.86 -16.22
CA ASP A 318 -24.54 17.06 -17.67
C ASP A 318 -24.06 18.45 -18.11
N GLN A 319 -24.21 19.47 -17.26
CA GLN A 319 -23.68 20.82 -17.53
C GLN A 319 -22.14 20.88 -17.42
N SER A 320 -21.52 20.06 -16.55
CA SER A 320 -20.06 19.87 -16.49
C SER A 320 -19.52 19.08 -17.67
N ARG A 321 -20.30 18.12 -18.20
CA ARG A 321 -19.93 17.29 -19.35
C ARG A 321 -19.99 18.06 -20.66
N SER A 322 -20.95 18.98 -20.83
CA SER A 322 -21.08 19.86 -21.99
C SER A 322 -19.90 20.85 -22.08
N LYS A 323 -19.50 21.46 -20.94
CA LYS A 323 -18.34 22.38 -20.92
C LYS A 323 -17.00 21.68 -21.12
N SER A 324 -16.84 20.43 -20.63
CA SER A 324 -15.61 19.66 -20.86
C SER A 324 -15.48 19.13 -22.29
N SER A 325 -16.61 18.84 -22.95
CA SER A 325 -16.59 18.38 -24.35
C SER A 325 -16.26 19.51 -25.32
N SER A 326 -16.75 20.74 -25.09
CA SER A 326 -16.43 21.89 -25.91
C SER A 326 -14.96 22.32 -25.79
N ASN A 327 -14.38 22.29 -24.59
CA ASN A 327 -12.96 22.61 -24.41
C ASN A 327 -12.04 21.53 -25.02
N CYS A 328 -12.42 20.25 -24.98
CA CYS A 328 -11.62 19.18 -25.58
C CYS A 328 -11.65 19.18 -27.11
N GLN A 329 -12.74 19.66 -27.73
CA GLN A 329 -12.83 19.84 -29.19
C GLN A 329 -12.02 21.07 -29.67
N GLN A 330 -12.00 22.12 -28.89
CA GLN A 330 -11.24 23.33 -29.21
C GLN A 330 -9.74 23.11 -29.06
N GLU A 331 -9.30 22.39 -28.02
CA GLU A 331 -7.90 22.04 -27.82
C GLU A 331 -7.36 21.05 -28.88
N ASN A 332 -8.21 20.12 -29.40
CA ASN A 332 -7.83 19.25 -30.51
C ASN A 332 -7.80 19.96 -31.87
N GLN A 333 -8.60 20.99 -32.08
CA GLN A 333 -8.53 21.81 -33.29
C GLN A 333 -7.27 22.68 -33.32
N ASP A 334 -6.89 23.27 -32.20
CA ASP A 334 -5.68 24.09 -32.07
C ASP A 334 -4.39 23.24 -32.22
N VAL A 335 -4.37 22.00 -31.72
CA VAL A 335 -3.23 21.07 -31.88
C VAL A 335 -3.10 20.62 -33.33
N ASN A 336 -4.20 20.33 -34.03
CA ASN A 336 -4.15 19.94 -35.44
C ASN A 336 -3.76 21.12 -36.36
N ALA A 337 -4.22 22.34 -36.09
CA ALA A 337 -3.82 23.52 -36.82
C ALA A 337 -2.32 23.82 -36.65
N GLN A 338 -1.77 23.60 -35.47
CA GLN A 338 -0.35 23.79 -35.16
C GLN A 338 0.55 22.72 -35.80
N ASP A 339 0.08 21.48 -35.93
CA ASP A 339 0.78 20.41 -36.64
C ASP A 339 0.77 20.61 -38.17
N GLU A 340 -0.33 21.10 -38.76
CA GLU A 340 -0.36 21.47 -40.18
C GLU A 340 0.53 22.68 -40.47
N ALA A 341 0.53 23.71 -39.63
CA ALA A 341 1.43 24.86 -39.76
C ALA A 341 2.91 24.44 -39.68
N ASN A 342 3.28 23.53 -38.80
CA ASN A 342 4.64 22.98 -38.70
C ASN A 342 5.02 22.14 -39.96
N LYS A 343 4.10 21.36 -40.52
CA LYS A 343 4.35 20.60 -41.77
C LYS A 343 4.59 21.52 -42.96
N ILE A 344 3.82 22.60 -43.08
CA ILE A 344 4.00 23.63 -44.14
C ILE A 344 5.33 24.35 -43.97
N PHE A 345 5.72 24.70 -42.76
CA PHE A 345 6.98 25.35 -42.45
C PHE A 345 8.21 24.47 -42.74
N VAL A 346 8.14 23.19 -42.47
CA VAL A 346 9.20 22.20 -42.78
C VAL A 346 9.29 21.98 -44.32
N ALA A 347 8.16 21.90 -45.01
CA ALA A 347 8.13 21.76 -46.48
C ALA A 347 8.74 22.97 -47.18
N SER A 348 8.40 24.17 -46.75
CA SER A 348 8.97 25.42 -47.30
C SER A 348 10.49 25.57 -47.08
N ARG A 349 11.00 25.02 -45.97
CA ARG A 349 12.44 25.00 -45.67
C ARG A 349 13.20 23.99 -46.54
N LEU A 350 12.59 22.86 -46.83
CA LEU A 350 13.17 21.84 -47.74
C LEU A 350 13.21 22.33 -49.21
N GLU A 351 12.21 23.13 -49.67
CA GLU A 351 12.22 23.73 -51.03
C GLU A 351 13.28 24.80 -51.18
N THR A 352 13.64 25.51 -50.10
CA THR A 352 14.72 26.56 -50.17
C THR A 352 16.12 25.94 -50.09
N GLU A 353 16.29 24.75 -49.52
CA GLU A 353 17.58 24.06 -49.43
C GLU A 353 17.94 23.22 -50.65
N PHE A 354 16.98 22.87 -51.51
CA PHE A 354 17.17 22.10 -52.74
C PHE A 354 17.07 22.93 -54.06
N ARG A 355 17.33 24.22 -54.05
CA ARG A 355 17.52 24.96 -55.31
C ARG A 355 18.91 24.66 -55.86
N PRO A 356 19.04 23.99 -57.02
CA PRO A 356 20.35 23.76 -57.60
C PRO A 356 20.96 25.10 -58.05
N ASN A 357 22.18 25.31 -57.60
CA ASN A 357 22.97 26.51 -57.87
C ASN A 357 23.37 26.51 -59.36
N SER A 358 22.64 27.27 -60.18
CA SER A 358 22.82 27.39 -61.66
C SER A 358 24.10 28.12 -62.06
N ARG A 359 25.18 28.00 -61.27
CA ARG A 359 26.47 28.64 -61.51
C ARG A 359 27.59 27.71 -61.98
N PHE A 360 27.32 26.41 -62.24
CA PHE A 360 28.35 25.43 -62.61
C PHE A 360 28.29 24.94 -64.05
N GLU A 361 27.36 25.44 -64.90
CA GLU A 361 27.24 25.01 -66.32
C GLU A 361 27.90 25.90 -67.35
N ARG A 362 28.83 26.81 -67.00
CA ARG A 362 29.53 27.73 -67.94
C ARG A 362 31.04 27.55 -67.99
N LEU A 363 31.60 26.41 -67.64
CA LEU A 363 33.02 26.13 -67.75
C LEU A 363 33.39 24.80 -68.41
N SER A 364 32.48 24.20 -69.21
CA SER A 364 32.79 22.99 -69.96
C SER A 364 32.50 23.16 -71.51
N GLN A 365 32.77 24.33 -72.08
CA GLN A 365 32.91 24.51 -73.50
C GLN A 365 33.99 25.59 -73.74
N LYS A 366 35.26 25.12 -73.72
CA LYS A 366 36.38 25.61 -74.56
C LYS A 366 37.49 24.56 -74.44
#